data_45db607ab0038ea9393204d7bcb37041
#
_entry.id   45db607ab0038ea9393204d7bcb37041
#
_cell.length_a   1.000
_cell.length_b   1.000
_cell.length_c   1.000
_cell.angle_alpha   90.00
_cell.angle_beta   90.00
_cell.angle_gamma   90.00
#
_symmetry.space_group_name_H-M   'P 1'
#
loop_
_entity.id
_entity.type
_entity.pdbx_description
1 polymer ?
#
loop_
_entity_poly.entity_id
_entity_poly.type
_entity_poly.pdbx_seq_one_letter_code
_entity_poly.pdbx_strand_id
1 'polypeptide(L)'
;NFRIVPIKCDGYLNVDPGTMNPFEHGEVFVLEDGGEVDMDFGHYERFLDINCKKDWNLTTGKIFDSIIRKERQGLFLGKTVQVIPHITNEIKARWLEIASAEKAGVVLIEIGGTIGDIENSWFIEAARQLKKEVGQENILYVHLSYVPYVKSIGQQKTKPAQRDVEMLRSLGILPDIIIGRSEEHLSKESKQKISLFCDVPEEAIISGRDIETIYEVPIMFEEQGMLSL
;
A
#
# COMPACT_ATOMS: atom_id res chain seq x y z
N ASN A 1 14.58 17.01 7.51
CA ASN A 1 13.21 16.90 6.98
C ASN A 1 13.28 16.23 5.62
N PHE A 2 12.59 15.11 5.44
CA PHE A 2 12.43 14.44 4.15
C PHE A 2 11.18 14.98 3.46
N ARG A 3 11.23 15.17 2.13
CA ARG A 3 10.04 15.37 1.32
C ARG A 3 9.38 14.01 1.10
N ILE A 4 8.18 13.83 1.60
CA ILE A 4 7.39 12.60 1.47
C ILE A 4 6.39 12.79 0.33
N VAL A 5 6.26 11.78 -0.52
CA VAL A 5 5.29 11.72 -1.60
C VAL A 5 4.45 10.46 -1.47
N PRO A 6 3.16 10.56 -1.18
CA PRO A 6 2.27 9.41 -1.13
C PRO A 6 1.82 9.04 -2.56
N ILE A 7 1.80 7.75 -2.86
CA ILE A 7 1.25 7.19 -4.10
C ILE A 7 0.22 6.14 -3.71
N LYS A 8 -1.01 6.30 -4.21
CA LYS A 8 -2.08 5.30 -4.06
C LYS A 8 -2.15 4.44 -5.31
N CYS A 9 -2.20 3.12 -5.12
CA CYS A 9 -2.37 2.13 -6.18
C CYS A 9 -3.67 1.35 -5.96
N ASP A 10 -4.60 1.48 -6.89
CA ASP A 10 -5.92 0.88 -6.82
C ASP A 10 -6.13 -0.16 -7.92
N GLY A 11 -6.65 -1.34 -7.53
CA GLY A 11 -6.82 -2.48 -8.43
C GLY A 11 -7.91 -2.35 -9.49
N TYR A 12 -8.83 -1.40 -9.35
CA TYR A 12 -9.96 -1.27 -10.28
C TYR A 12 -9.56 -0.74 -11.67
N LEU A 13 -10.41 -1.02 -12.67
CA LEU A 13 -10.18 -0.64 -14.07
C LEU A 13 -10.66 0.79 -14.42
N ASN A 14 -11.31 1.48 -13.50
CA ASN A 14 -11.66 2.88 -13.72
C ASN A 14 -10.37 3.71 -13.83
N VAL A 15 -10.36 4.66 -14.75
CA VAL A 15 -9.22 5.58 -14.91
C VAL A 15 -9.08 6.48 -13.68
N ASP A 16 -10.21 6.91 -13.15
CA ASP A 16 -10.33 7.65 -11.89
C ASP A 16 -11.66 7.31 -11.21
N PRO A 17 -11.88 7.70 -9.95
CA PRO A 17 -13.12 7.39 -9.22
C PRO A 17 -14.28 8.34 -9.54
N GLY A 18 -14.14 9.32 -10.42
CA GLY A 18 -15.14 10.38 -10.66
C GLY A 18 -16.51 9.89 -11.12
N THR A 19 -16.59 8.71 -11.77
CA THR A 19 -17.85 8.09 -12.19
C THR A 19 -18.27 6.92 -11.31
N MET A 20 -17.56 6.64 -10.23
CA MET A 20 -17.87 5.54 -9.33
C MET A 20 -19.06 5.87 -8.44
N ASN A 21 -19.80 4.82 -8.05
CA ASN A 21 -20.89 4.94 -7.10
C ASN A 21 -20.32 5.16 -5.68
N PRO A 22 -20.63 6.28 -5.00
CA PRO A 22 -20.13 6.57 -3.67
C PRO A 22 -20.50 5.51 -2.60
N PHE A 23 -21.61 4.81 -2.79
CA PHE A 23 -22.03 3.74 -1.87
C PHE A 23 -21.17 2.47 -2.00
N GLU A 24 -20.51 2.28 -3.14
CA GLU A 24 -19.65 1.11 -3.39
C GLU A 24 -18.17 1.40 -3.10
N HIS A 25 -17.73 2.62 -3.36
CA HIS A 25 -16.30 2.98 -3.31
C HIS A 25 -15.96 4.08 -2.30
N GLY A 26 -16.95 4.77 -1.76
CA GLY A 26 -16.77 5.98 -0.97
C GLY A 26 -16.83 7.25 -1.83
N GLU A 27 -16.75 8.39 -1.16
CA GLU A 27 -16.81 9.69 -1.84
C GLU A 27 -15.50 9.99 -2.56
N VAL A 28 -15.60 10.78 -3.64
CA VAL A 28 -14.46 11.25 -4.41
C VAL A 28 -13.86 12.48 -3.72
N PHE A 29 -12.52 12.50 -3.63
CA PHE A 29 -11.77 13.67 -3.19
C PHE A 29 -11.26 14.44 -4.42
N VAL A 30 -11.46 15.76 -4.44
CA VAL A 30 -11.02 16.63 -5.55
C VAL A 30 -9.79 17.38 -5.11
N LEU A 31 -8.69 17.16 -5.82
CA LEU A 31 -7.40 17.82 -5.58
C LEU A 31 -7.38 19.26 -6.13
N GLU A 32 -6.40 20.07 -5.70
CA GLU A 32 -6.19 21.43 -6.20
C GLU A 32 -5.99 21.48 -7.72
N ASP A 33 -5.37 20.47 -8.31
CA ASP A 33 -5.18 20.36 -9.77
C ASP A 33 -6.42 19.87 -10.53
N GLY A 34 -7.57 19.75 -9.85
CA GLY A 34 -8.84 19.30 -10.40
C GLY A 34 -8.93 17.78 -10.61
N GLY A 35 -7.94 17.02 -10.14
CA GLY A 35 -7.97 15.56 -10.19
C GLY A 35 -9.00 14.98 -9.23
N GLU A 36 -9.80 14.05 -9.72
CA GLU A 36 -10.72 13.25 -8.91
C GLU A 36 -9.98 11.98 -8.47
N VAL A 37 -9.86 11.76 -7.16
CA VAL A 37 -9.05 10.70 -6.58
C VAL A 37 -9.77 10.05 -5.39
N ASP A 38 -9.20 8.98 -4.87
CA ASP A 38 -9.67 8.31 -3.67
C ASP A 38 -9.63 9.23 -2.44
N MET A 39 -10.56 9.05 -1.51
CA MET A 39 -10.67 9.82 -0.25
C MET A 39 -9.39 9.81 0.59
N ASP A 40 -8.57 8.78 0.48
CA ASP A 40 -7.30 8.66 1.21
C ASP A 40 -6.38 9.83 0.95
N PHE A 41 -6.45 10.44 -0.24
CA PHE A 41 -5.68 11.65 -0.56
C PHE A 41 -5.99 12.83 0.36
N GLY A 42 -7.23 12.95 0.83
CA GLY A 42 -7.59 13.95 1.84
C GLY A 42 -6.89 13.73 3.18
N HIS A 43 -6.61 12.47 3.53
CA HIS A 43 -5.81 12.14 4.71
C HIS A 43 -4.33 12.45 4.47
N TYR A 44 -3.79 12.09 3.30
CA TYR A 44 -2.38 12.39 2.97
C TYR A 44 -2.10 13.88 3.03
N GLU A 45 -2.96 14.72 2.41
CA GLU A 45 -2.83 16.17 2.46
C GLU A 45 -2.82 16.71 3.87
N ARG A 46 -3.75 16.24 4.73
CA ARG A 46 -3.85 16.70 6.11
C ARG A 46 -2.66 16.28 6.97
N PHE A 47 -2.17 15.02 6.84
CA PHE A 47 -1.05 14.55 7.65
C PHE A 47 0.30 15.09 7.22
N LEU A 48 0.48 15.35 5.91
CA LEU A 48 1.76 15.78 5.36
C LEU A 48 1.84 17.30 5.13
N ASP A 49 0.71 18.01 5.27
CA ASP A 49 0.59 19.46 4.97
C ASP A 49 1.10 19.82 3.56
N ILE A 50 0.62 19.07 2.57
CA ILE A 50 0.98 19.21 1.16
C ILE A 50 -0.25 19.19 0.27
N ASN A 51 -0.14 19.70 -0.95
CA ASN A 51 -1.11 19.47 -2.00
C ASN A 51 -0.67 18.25 -2.82
N CYS A 52 -1.50 17.21 -2.84
CA CYS A 52 -1.28 16.03 -3.66
C CYS A 52 -1.59 16.31 -5.14
N LYS A 53 -1.15 15.43 -6.02
CA LYS A 53 -1.38 15.54 -7.47
C LYS A 53 -2.12 14.29 -7.98
N LYS A 54 -2.99 14.49 -8.98
CA LYS A 54 -3.77 13.40 -9.60
C LYS A 54 -2.91 12.27 -10.16
N ASP A 55 -1.68 12.57 -10.57
CA ASP A 55 -0.75 11.57 -11.09
C ASP A 55 -0.19 10.65 -10.01
N TRP A 56 -0.40 10.96 -8.72
CA TRP A 56 -0.01 10.10 -7.61
C TRP A 56 -1.05 9.02 -7.31
N ASN A 57 -2.25 9.11 -7.90
CA ASN A 57 -3.24 8.03 -7.89
C ASN A 57 -3.09 7.16 -9.13
N LEU A 58 -2.58 5.96 -8.96
CA LEU A 58 -2.39 4.97 -10.01
C LEU A 58 -3.48 3.89 -9.93
N THR A 59 -4.36 3.86 -10.93
CA THR A 59 -5.34 2.79 -11.06
C THR A 59 -4.86 1.76 -12.08
N THR A 60 -5.34 0.54 -11.98
CA THR A 60 -5.11 -0.47 -13.03
C THR A 60 -5.55 0.05 -14.39
N GLY A 61 -6.68 0.79 -14.44
CA GLY A 61 -7.17 1.40 -15.68
C GLY A 61 -6.17 2.36 -16.31
N LYS A 62 -5.56 3.26 -15.53
CA LYS A 62 -4.51 4.18 -16.03
C LYS A 62 -3.30 3.42 -16.59
N ILE A 63 -2.86 2.38 -15.89
CA ILE A 63 -1.69 1.59 -16.31
C ILE A 63 -1.99 0.82 -17.60
N PHE A 64 -3.14 0.15 -17.67
CA PHE A 64 -3.53 -0.63 -18.85
C PHE A 64 -3.78 0.26 -20.07
N ASP A 65 -4.47 1.39 -19.91
CA ASP A 65 -4.67 2.36 -20.98
C ASP A 65 -3.33 2.85 -21.54
N SER A 66 -2.37 3.19 -20.66
CA SER A 66 -1.02 3.60 -21.07
C SER A 66 -0.33 2.52 -21.91
N ILE A 67 -0.35 1.28 -21.48
CA ILE A 67 0.30 0.15 -22.20
C ILE A 67 -0.40 -0.11 -23.53
N ILE A 68 -1.73 -0.12 -23.56
CA ILE A 68 -2.50 -0.35 -24.80
C ILE A 68 -2.22 0.77 -25.81
N ARG A 69 -2.18 2.03 -25.40
CA ARG A 69 -1.82 3.15 -26.29
C ARG A 69 -0.40 3.02 -26.84
N LYS A 70 0.57 2.68 -25.98
CA LYS A 70 1.96 2.43 -26.40
C LYS A 70 2.07 1.30 -27.41
N GLU A 71 1.30 0.21 -27.20
CA GLU A 71 1.22 -0.91 -28.14
C GLU A 71 0.67 -0.47 -29.51
N ARG A 72 -0.49 0.24 -29.52
CA ARG A 72 -1.11 0.74 -30.76
C ARG A 72 -0.23 1.73 -31.54
N GLN A 73 0.66 2.44 -30.83
CA GLN A 73 1.66 3.33 -31.43
C GLN A 73 2.92 2.60 -31.93
N GLY A 74 3.01 1.30 -31.73
CA GLY A 74 4.16 0.49 -32.16
C GLY A 74 5.42 0.64 -31.32
N LEU A 75 5.32 1.21 -30.10
CA LEU A 75 6.48 1.49 -29.26
C LEU A 75 7.18 0.24 -28.71
N PHE A 76 6.52 -0.92 -28.79
CA PHE A 76 7.12 -2.19 -28.39
C PHE A 76 7.84 -2.92 -29.53
N LEU A 77 7.92 -2.31 -30.73
CA LEU A 77 8.71 -2.81 -31.88
C LEU A 77 8.40 -4.28 -32.25
N GLY A 78 7.12 -4.65 -32.24
CA GLY A 78 6.68 -6.01 -32.60
C GLY A 78 6.83 -7.06 -31.50
N LYS A 79 7.24 -6.67 -30.28
CA LYS A 79 7.29 -7.61 -29.15
C LYS A 79 5.89 -7.97 -28.68
N THR A 80 5.71 -9.20 -28.21
CA THR A 80 4.50 -9.60 -27.49
C THR A 80 4.43 -8.83 -26.17
N VAL A 81 3.36 -8.06 -25.96
CA VAL A 81 3.15 -7.27 -24.73
C VAL A 81 2.44 -8.15 -23.70
N GLN A 82 3.00 -8.25 -22.50
CA GLN A 82 2.52 -9.13 -21.42
C GLN A 82 2.46 -8.35 -20.09
N VAL A 83 1.75 -8.88 -19.11
CA VAL A 83 1.69 -8.29 -17.78
C VAL A 83 3.11 -8.17 -17.20
N ILE A 84 3.87 -9.24 -17.23
CA ILE A 84 5.29 -9.24 -16.89
C ILE A 84 6.08 -9.40 -18.21
N PRO A 85 6.97 -8.46 -18.55
CA PRO A 85 7.43 -7.33 -17.75
C PRO A 85 6.73 -5.98 -18.02
N HIS A 86 5.83 -5.87 -19.02
CA HIS A 86 5.45 -4.56 -19.56
C HIS A 86 4.58 -3.75 -18.58
N ILE A 87 3.54 -4.37 -17.97
CA ILE A 87 2.70 -3.72 -16.96
C ILE A 87 3.53 -3.42 -15.70
N THR A 88 4.29 -4.38 -15.20
CA THR A 88 5.11 -4.18 -14.01
C THR A 88 6.19 -3.12 -14.21
N ASN A 89 6.79 -3.04 -15.39
CA ASN A 89 7.75 -1.99 -15.71
C ASN A 89 7.09 -0.61 -15.81
N GLU A 90 5.88 -0.51 -16.37
CA GLU A 90 5.12 0.74 -16.40
C GLU A 90 4.83 1.25 -14.98
N ILE A 91 4.38 0.36 -14.10
CA ILE A 91 4.12 0.70 -12.69
C ILE A 91 5.39 1.23 -12.01
N LYS A 92 6.50 0.49 -12.10
CA LYS A 92 7.78 0.89 -11.51
C LYS A 92 8.28 2.22 -12.09
N ALA A 93 8.17 2.40 -13.40
CA ALA A 93 8.56 3.64 -14.06
C ALA A 93 7.75 4.83 -13.51
N ARG A 94 6.43 4.69 -13.35
CA ARG A 94 5.59 5.74 -12.76
C ARG A 94 6.02 6.11 -11.35
N TRP A 95 6.27 5.11 -10.49
CA TRP A 95 6.74 5.37 -9.13
C TRP A 95 8.06 6.15 -9.11
N LEU A 96 9.01 5.76 -9.95
CA LEU A 96 10.32 6.41 -10.03
C LEU A 96 10.25 7.79 -10.69
N GLU A 97 9.41 7.98 -11.71
CA GLU A 97 9.15 9.26 -12.35
C GLU A 97 8.56 10.28 -11.36
N ILE A 98 7.55 9.85 -10.57
CA ILE A 98 6.95 10.69 -9.52
C ILE A 98 8.01 11.04 -8.46
N ALA A 99 8.76 10.05 -7.98
CA ALA A 99 9.82 10.26 -7.01
C ALA A 99 10.84 11.32 -7.48
N SER A 100 11.26 11.20 -8.74
CA SER A 100 12.24 12.12 -9.35
C SER A 100 11.67 13.52 -9.58
N ALA A 101 10.47 13.61 -10.16
CA ALA A 101 9.80 14.88 -10.46
C ALA A 101 9.55 15.70 -9.20
N GLU A 102 9.17 15.03 -8.12
CA GLU A 102 8.90 15.65 -6.82
C GLU A 102 10.16 15.82 -5.95
N LYS A 103 11.30 15.31 -6.38
CA LYS A 103 12.55 15.27 -5.56
C LYS A 103 12.26 14.66 -4.18
N ALA A 104 11.52 13.56 -4.17
CA ALA A 104 11.11 12.89 -2.95
C ALA A 104 12.33 12.31 -2.20
N GLY A 105 12.39 12.54 -0.91
CA GLY A 105 13.31 11.83 -0.02
C GLY A 105 12.75 10.49 0.40
N VAL A 106 11.41 10.38 0.46
CA VAL A 106 10.68 9.14 0.76
C VAL A 106 9.44 9.08 -0.13
N VAL A 107 9.16 7.94 -0.72
CA VAL A 107 7.90 7.64 -1.41
C VAL A 107 7.13 6.62 -0.58
N LEU A 108 5.91 6.97 -0.19
CA LEU A 108 5.00 6.07 0.50
C LEU A 108 4.01 5.49 -0.51
N ILE A 109 4.21 4.23 -0.89
CA ILE A 109 3.33 3.56 -1.86
C ILE A 109 2.29 2.74 -1.10
N GLU A 110 1.04 3.11 -1.22
CA GLU A 110 -0.08 2.35 -0.68
C GLU A 110 -0.70 1.51 -1.80
N ILE A 111 -0.73 0.19 -1.61
CA ILE A 111 -1.42 -0.74 -2.51
C ILE A 111 -2.74 -1.13 -1.84
N GLY A 112 -3.85 -0.70 -2.43
CA GLY A 112 -5.19 -0.98 -1.92
C GLY A 112 -5.62 -2.43 -2.15
N GLY A 113 -6.67 -2.84 -1.44
CA GLY A 113 -7.27 -4.17 -1.53
C GLY A 113 -6.64 -5.21 -0.61
N THR A 114 -7.10 -6.44 -0.73
CA THR A 114 -6.65 -7.57 0.10
C THR A 114 -5.52 -8.32 -0.59
N ILE A 115 -4.53 -8.77 0.20
CA ILE A 115 -3.46 -9.60 -0.35
C ILE A 115 -4.03 -10.90 -0.95
N GLY A 116 -3.64 -11.22 -2.17
CA GLY A 116 -4.14 -12.37 -2.92
C GLY A 116 -5.26 -12.04 -3.92
N ASP A 117 -5.81 -10.84 -3.89
CA ASP A 117 -6.75 -10.39 -4.93
C ASP A 117 -6.03 -10.23 -6.27
N ILE A 118 -6.66 -10.68 -7.34
CA ILE A 118 -6.09 -10.63 -8.69
C ILE A 118 -5.84 -9.18 -9.12
N GLU A 119 -6.75 -8.28 -8.78
CA GLU A 119 -6.76 -6.88 -9.18
C GLU A 119 -5.52 -6.10 -8.72
N ASN A 120 -4.88 -6.54 -7.63
CA ASN A 120 -3.70 -5.89 -7.05
C ASN A 120 -2.39 -6.60 -7.38
N SER A 121 -2.47 -7.78 -8.00
CA SER A 121 -1.33 -8.70 -8.14
C SER A 121 -0.15 -8.09 -8.91
N TRP A 122 -0.41 -7.26 -9.92
CA TRP A 122 0.64 -6.58 -10.69
C TRP A 122 1.33 -5.46 -9.94
N PHE A 123 0.64 -4.74 -9.04
CA PHE A 123 1.27 -3.76 -8.16
C PHE A 123 2.19 -4.44 -7.14
N ILE A 124 1.74 -5.55 -6.54
CA ILE A 124 2.53 -6.35 -5.61
C ILE A 124 3.75 -6.93 -6.32
N GLU A 125 3.58 -7.48 -7.54
CA GLU A 125 4.69 -7.99 -8.35
C GLU A 125 5.68 -6.88 -8.74
N ALA A 126 5.19 -5.69 -9.09
CA ALA A 126 6.04 -4.52 -9.35
C ALA A 126 6.84 -4.13 -8.11
N ALA A 127 6.21 -4.09 -6.92
CA ALA A 127 6.89 -3.80 -5.66
C ALA A 127 7.99 -4.84 -5.37
N ARG A 128 7.71 -6.13 -5.55
CA ARG A 128 8.69 -7.20 -5.40
C ARG A 128 9.88 -7.03 -6.34
N GLN A 129 9.62 -6.66 -7.61
CA GLN A 129 10.68 -6.43 -8.60
C GLN A 129 11.51 -5.19 -8.27
N LEU A 130 10.86 -4.11 -7.80
CA LEU A 130 11.52 -2.84 -7.51
C LEU A 130 12.64 -3.00 -6.48
N LYS A 131 12.48 -3.88 -5.49
CA LYS A 131 13.51 -4.16 -4.47
C LYS A 131 14.88 -4.53 -5.07
N LYS A 132 14.88 -5.23 -6.21
CA LYS A 132 16.13 -5.59 -6.91
C LYS A 132 16.75 -4.42 -7.66
N GLU A 133 15.93 -3.46 -8.08
CA GLU A 133 16.38 -2.32 -8.90
C GLU A 133 16.95 -1.19 -8.04
N VAL A 134 16.30 -0.93 -6.90
CA VAL A 134 16.69 0.19 -6.01
C VAL A 134 17.60 -0.23 -4.84
N GLY A 135 17.74 -1.52 -4.60
CA GLY A 135 18.48 -2.06 -3.44
C GLY A 135 17.57 -2.35 -2.26
N GLN A 136 17.90 -3.43 -1.53
CA GLN A 136 17.09 -3.89 -0.40
C GLN A 136 17.01 -2.86 0.73
N GLU A 137 18.09 -2.13 0.94
CA GLU A 137 18.23 -1.08 1.95
C GLU A 137 17.38 0.16 1.68
N ASN A 138 16.82 0.29 0.47
CA ASN A 138 16.00 1.44 0.06
C ASN A 138 14.51 1.13 0.01
N ILE A 139 14.08 -0.05 0.43
CA ILE A 139 12.66 -0.46 0.50
C ILE A 139 12.34 -1.05 1.85
N LEU A 140 11.22 -0.61 2.41
CA LEU A 140 10.59 -1.14 3.60
C LEU A 140 9.18 -1.63 3.25
N TYR A 141 8.85 -2.88 3.58
CA TYR A 141 7.52 -3.44 3.41
C TYR A 141 6.75 -3.42 4.73
N VAL A 142 5.70 -2.63 4.77
CA VAL A 142 4.77 -2.58 5.91
C VAL A 142 3.49 -3.30 5.51
N HIS A 143 3.13 -4.33 6.24
CA HIS A 143 1.90 -5.08 6.02
C HIS A 143 0.85 -4.76 7.07
N LEU A 144 -0.30 -4.27 6.63
CA LEU A 144 -1.47 -4.04 7.48
C LEU A 144 -2.36 -5.29 7.44
N SER A 145 -2.59 -5.91 8.59
CA SER A 145 -3.42 -7.10 8.68
C SER A 145 -4.45 -7.01 9.82
N TYR A 146 -5.59 -7.65 9.63
CA TYR A 146 -6.64 -7.68 10.63
C TYR A 146 -6.40 -8.77 11.68
N VAL A 147 -6.47 -8.41 12.95
CA VAL A 147 -6.35 -9.30 14.11
C VAL A 147 -7.61 -9.14 14.97
N PRO A 148 -8.71 -9.83 14.61
CA PRO A 148 -9.99 -9.66 15.30
C PRO A 148 -9.93 -10.04 16.77
N TYR A 149 -10.58 -9.22 17.60
CA TYR A 149 -10.83 -9.55 19.01
C TYR A 149 -12.20 -10.21 19.15
N VAL A 150 -12.21 -11.47 19.56
CA VAL A 150 -13.44 -12.23 19.72
C VAL A 150 -13.96 -12.06 21.16
N LYS A 151 -14.89 -11.12 21.33
CA LYS A 151 -15.42 -10.73 22.66
C LYS A 151 -15.97 -11.90 23.47
N SER A 152 -16.63 -12.88 22.83
CA SER A 152 -17.23 -14.03 23.51
C SER A 152 -16.23 -14.95 24.22
N ILE A 153 -14.97 -14.92 23.81
CA ILE A 153 -13.88 -15.73 24.40
C ILE A 153 -12.74 -14.86 24.96
N GLY A 154 -12.83 -13.54 24.85
CA GLY A 154 -11.82 -12.61 25.36
C GLY A 154 -10.44 -12.77 24.70
N GLN A 155 -10.37 -13.12 23.43
CA GLN A 155 -9.10 -13.42 22.77
C GLN A 155 -9.00 -12.82 21.37
N GLN A 156 -7.79 -12.41 21.02
CA GLN A 156 -7.42 -12.06 19.65
C GLN A 156 -7.16 -13.30 18.81
N LYS A 157 -7.53 -13.27 17.54
CA LYS A 157 -7.28 -14.34 16.57
C LYS A 157 -6.22 -13.91 15.56
N THR A 158 -5.04 -14.51 15.66
CA THR A 158 -3.88 -14.19 14.83
C THR A 158 -3.85 -14.98 13.51
N LYS A 159 -4.75 -15.94 13.31
CA LYS A 159 -4.76 -16.75 12.08
C LYS A 159 -4.99 -15.96 10.79
N PRO A 160 -5.87 -14.93 10.74
CA PRO A 160 -5.99 -14.10 9.56
C PRO A 160 -4.64 -13.48 9.19
N ALA A 161 -3.98 -12.78 10.12
CA ALA A 161 -2.68 -12.16 9.89
C ALA A 161 -1.60 -13.17 9.45
N GLN A 162 -1.56 -14.38 10.04
CA GLN A 162 -0.64 -15.43 9.61
C GLN A 162 -0.88 -15.85 8.15
N ARG A 163 -2.15 -15.95 7.72
CA ARG A 163 -2.51 -16.31 6.34
C ARG A 163 -2.19 -15.21 5.35
N ASP A 164 -2.44 -13.96 5.72
CA ASP A 164 -2.11 -12.81 4.88
C ASP A 164 -0.59 -12.76 4.61
N VAL A 165 0.22 -12.93 5.65
CA VAL A 165 1.69 -12.95 5.51
C VAL A 165 2.17 -14.19 4.76
N GLU A 166 1.55 -15.36 4.95
CA GLU A 166 1.84 -16.56 4.16
C GLU A 166 1.58 -16.32 2.67
N MET A 167 0.45 -15.66 2.33
CA MET A 167 0.12 -15.29 0.97
C MET A 167 1.14 -14.29 0.41
N LEU A 168 1.48 -13.23 1.16
CA LEU A 168 2.46 -12.22 0.75
C LEU A 168 3.84 -12.88 0.49
N ARG A 169 4.24 -13.79 1.37
CA ARG A 169 5.48 -14.58 1.23
C ARG A 169 5.45 -15.46 -0.03
N SER A 170 4.32 -16.05 -0.36
CA SER A 170 4.18 -16.87 -1.59
C SER A 170 4.35 -16.02 -2.86
N LEU A 171 4.06 -14.71 -2.79
CA LEU A 171 4.32 -13.73 -3.83
C LEU A 171 5.77 -13.19 -3.82
N GLY A 172 6.61 -13.66 -2.89
CA GLY A 172 8.03 -13.31 -2.81
C GLY A 172 8.33 -12.03 -2.03
N ILE A 173 7.41 -11.55 -1.20
CA ILE A 173 7.60 -10.42 -0.29
C ILE A 173 7.54 -10.91 1.15
N LEU A 174 8.54 -10.56 1.95
CA LEU A 174 8.52 -10.71 3.40
C LEU A 174 8.35 -9.31 4.00
N PRO A 175 7.33 -9.07 4.84
CA PRO A 175 7.16 -7.77 5.47
C PRO A 175 8.26 -7.51 6.49
N ASP A 176 8.72 -6.27 6.55
CA ASP A 176 9.68 -5.80 7.56
C ASP A 176 8.95 -5.39 8.83
N ILE A 177 7.72 -4.84 8.68
CA ILE A 177 6.84 -4.43 9.79
C ILE A 177 5.44 -4.99 9.54
N ILE A 178 4.79 -5.46 10.59
CA ILE A 178 3.37 -5.84 10.58
C ILE A 178 2.59 -4.90 11.49
N ILE A 179 1.56 -4.23 10.95
CA ILE A 179 0.59 -3.48 11.73
C ILE A 179 -0.66 -4.35 11.90
N GLY A 180 -0.90 -4.81 13.12
CA GLY A 180 -2.08 -5.61 13.43
C GLY A 180 -3.26 -4.72 13.83
N ARG A 181 -4.22 -4.56 12.90
CA ARG A 181 -5.46 -3.83 13.13
C ARG A 181 -6.40 -4.64 14.02
N SER A 182 -6.80 -4.09 15.15
CA SER A 182 -7.64 -4.77 16.15
C SER A 182 -8.47 -3.73 16.91
N GLU A 183 -9.54 -4.18 17.54
CA GLU A 183 -10.33 -3.33 18.45
C GLU A 183 -9.55 -2.97 19.72
N GLU A 184 -8.63 -3.83 20.15
CA GLU A 184 -7.83 -3.71 21.36
C GLU A 184 -6.34 -3.73 21.02
N HIS A 185 -5.49 -3.30 21.96
CA HIS A 185 -4.04 -3.50 21.83
C HIS A 185 -3.71 -4.99 21.64
N LEU A 186 -2.77 -5.28 20.74
CA LEU A 186 -2.27 -6.65 20.59
C LEU A 186 -1.63 -7.11 21.90
N SER A 187 -2.11 -8.24 22.42
CA SER A 187 -1.51 -8.86 23.58
C SER A 187 -0.10 -9.35 23.25
N LYS A 188 0.75 -9.45 24.28
CA LYS A 188 2.10 -10.03 24.13
C LYS A 188 2.04 -11.41 23.49
N GLU A 189 1.09 -12.25 23.90
CA GLU A 189 0.90 -13.60 23.32
C GLU A 189 0.55 -13.51 21.83
N SER A 190 -0.29 -12.56 21.41
CA SER A 190 -0.64 -12.36 20.02
C SER A 190 0.57 -11.90 19.20
N LYS A 191 1.36 -10.96 19.71
CA LYS A 191 2.61 -10.52 19.05
C LYS A 191 3.59 -11.67 18.90
N GLN A 192 3.81 -12.46 19.93
CA GLN A 192 4.69 -13.64 19.89
C GLN A 192 4.24 -14.68 18.87
N LYS A 193 2.93 -14.95 18.78
CA LYS A 193 2.39 -15.86 17.76
C LYS A 193 2.58 -15.31 16.35
N ILE A 194 2.31 -14.03 16.13
CA ILE A 194 2.53 -13.40 14.81
C ILE A 194 4.01 -13.44 14.46
N SER A 195 4.90 -13.07 15.39
CA SER A 195 6.36 -13.13 15.20
C SER A 195 6.81 -14.52 14.76
N LEU A 196 6.41 -15.54 15.51
CA LEU A 196 6.81 -16.94 15.26
C LEU A 196 6.36 -17.45 13.88
N PHE A 197 5.12 -17.14 13.47
CA PHE A 197 4.56 -17.67 12.22
C PHE A 197 4.86 -16.81 11.00
N CYS A 198 5.08 -15.50 11.21
CA CYS A 198 5.31 -14.55 10.13
C CYS A 198 6.80 -14.25 9.90
N ASP A 199 7.69 -14.73 10.77
CA ASP A 199 9.13 -14.49 10.68
C ASP A 199 9.49 -13.00 10.68
N VAL A 200 8.83 -12.25 11.58
CA VAL A 200 9.03 -10.82 11.80
C VAL A 200 9.35 -10.61 13.28
N PRO A 201 10.36 -9.80 13.64
CA PRO A 201 10.68 -9.55 15.04
C PRO A 201 9.48 -9.03 15.85
N GLU A 202 9.38 -9.41 17.14
CA GLU A 202 8.24 -9.04 17.99
C GLU A 202 8.10 -7.51 18.10
N GLU A 203 9.21 -6.78 18.14
CA GLU A 203 9.28 -5.32 18.15
C GLU A 203 8.75 -4.66 16.87
N ALA A 204 8.81 -5.36 15.73
CA ALA A 204 8.29 -4.89 14.45
C ALA A 204 6.80 -5.24 14.23
N ILE A 205 6.14 -5.79 15.25
CA ILE A 205 4.69 -6.02 15.24
C ILE A 205 4.02 -4.91 16.03
N ILE A 206 3.42 -3.99 15.30
CA ILE A 206 2.79 -2.78 15.83
C ILE A 206 1.29 -3.00 15.99
N SER A 207 0.75 -2.57 17.12
CA SER A 207 -0.69 -2.63 17.39
C SER A 207 -1.39 -1.39 16.82
N GLY A 208 -2.27 -1.60 15.85
CA GLY A 208 -3.18 -0.59 15.30
C GLY A 208 -4.57 -0.72 15.91
N ARG A 209 -4.75 -0.38 17.19
CA ARG A 209 -6.04 -0.47 17.87
C ARG A 209 -7.02 0.60 17.44
N ASP A 210 -8.30 0.42 17.78
CA ASP A 210 -9.31 1.47 17.64
C ASP A 210 -8.98 2.67 18.55
N ILE A 211 -9.15 3.85 18.00
CA ILE A 211 -8.91 5.15 18.67
C ILE A 211 -10.03 6.13 18.32
N GLU A 212 -10.20 7.17 19.12
CA GLU A 212 -11.27 8.15 18.93
C GLU A 212 -11.03 9.04 17.70
N THR A 213 -9.78 9.37 17.42
CA THR A 213 -9.40 10.20 16.28
C THR A 213 -8.17 9.66 15.56
N ILE A 214 -8.20 9.68 14.23
CA ILE A 214 -7.08 9.22 13.39
C ILE A 214 -5.78 10.01 13.63
N TYR A 215 -5.87 11.23 14.17
CA TYR A 215 -4.70 12.06 14.47
C TYR A 215 -3.85 11.52 15.63
N GLU A 216 -4.36 10.58 16.41
CA GLU A 216 -3.61 9.89 17.46
C GLU A 216 -2.81 8.69 16.94
N VAL A 217 -3.07 8.21 15.69
CA VAL A 217 -2.38 7.06 15.12
C VAL A 217 -0.87 7.21 15.14
N PRO A 218 -0.26 8.33 14.70
CA PRO A 218 1.19 8.48 14.71
C PRO A 218 1.76 8.43 16.14
N ILE A 219 1.06 9.01 17.12
CA ILE A 219 1.47 9.01 18.54
C ILE A 219 1.45 7.58 19.07
N MET A 220 0.37 6.84 18.81
CA MET A 220 0.24 5.43 19.20
C MET A 220 1.35 4.54 18.59
N PHE A 221 1.79 4.82 17.38
CA PHE A 221 2.87 4.08 16.73
C PHE A 221 4.24 4.45 17.31
N GLU A 222 4.47 5.75 17.60
CA GLU A 222 5.68 6.23 18.26
C GLU A 222 5.86 5.62 19.66
N GLU A 223 4.79 5.58 20.46
CA GLU A 223 4.79 4.96 21.80
C GLU A 223 5.17 3.48 21.79
N GLN A 224 4.95 2.79 20.66
CA GLN A 224 5.34 1.40 20.45
C GLN A 224 6.75 1.24 19.86
N GLY A 225 7.48 2.33 19.66
CA GLY A 225 8.84 2.31 19.15
C GLY A 225 8.97 2.17 17.64
N MET A 226 7.88 2.34 16.87
CA MET A 226 7.90 2.18 15.40
C MET A 226 8.94 3.08 14.71
N LEU A 227 9.21 4.27 15.26
CA LEU A 227 10.21 5.20 14.70
C LEU A 227 11.67 4.74 14.91
N SER A 228 11.89 3.70 15.70
CA SER A 228 13.23 3.17 16.01
C SER A 228 13.54 1.89 15.24
N LEU A 229 12.59 1.41 14.43
CA LEU A 229 12.75 0.24 13.55
C LEU A 229 13.42 0.64 12.24
#